data_c82d242287eb332973f89f9e37907d13
#
_entry.id   c82d242287eb332973f89f9e37907d13
#
_cell.length_a   1.000
_cell.length_b   1.000
_cell.length_c   1.000
_cell.angle_alpha   90.00
_cell.angle_beta   90.00
_cell.angle_gamma   90.00
#
_symmetry.space_group_name_H-M   'P 1'
#
loop_
_entity.id
_entity.type
_entity.pdbx_description
1 polymer ?
#
loop_
_entity_poly.entity_id
_entity_poly.type
_entity_poly.pdbx_seq_one_letter_code
_entity_poly.pdbx_strand_id
1 'polypeptide(L)'
;MQNVDRGITGSSLAGSAILLEIGAEYGVIEFLQKSPVVDAATAARACGINESVISAYLDSLSKAGIIEVLSEKEPATYRAGSHFDELINEVGYISWALRACAPLINNAKEFSENNEEAQLKYPRSGGLVARTSKWMGERSFYPQPENAIVALGPKKIVDLGSGSGGFLIRMLRKIPGSIGVGIDLSASATEQAVRAASEAGMSDRLQFVTAPIQVLVEDASLISDADIIHAGFVMHDLLPAEEETLDALLRACCAHAIKGTLIIVDAIPVAQSSWEKPFAAAFNHLHNHFMSRRLLSEDEWTEKLYRAGFSNVRVEGLDHPGGRMLMASK
;
A
#
# COMPACT_ATOMS: atom_id res chain seq x y z
N MET A 1 -20.42 21.51 -31.37
CA MET A 1 -20.19 20.11 -30.98
C MET A 1 -20.42 20.04 -29.48
N GLN A 2 -21.45 19.31 -29.04
CA GLN A 2 -21.68 19.11 -27.60
C GLN A 2 -20.51 18.30 -27.06
N ASN A 3 -19.82 18.81 -26.05
CA ASN A 3 -18.89 18.03 -25.24
C ASN A 3 -19.72 16.96 -24.52
N VAL A 4 -19.75 15.77 -25.07
CA VAL A 4 -20.23 14.58 -24.34
C VAL A 4 -19.14 14.33 -23.31
N ASP A 5 -19.46 14.59 -22.06
CA ASP A 5 -18.63 14.14 -20.93
C ASP A 5 -18.58 12.61 -21.01
N ARG A 6 -17.48 12.08 -21.55
CA ARG A 6 -17.31 10.65 -21.80
C ARG A 6 -16.93 9.88 -20.53
N GLY A 7 -16.85 10.56 -19.39
CA GLY A 7 -16.27 9.97 -18.18
C GLY A 7 -14.81 9.53 -18.36
N ILE A 8 -14.26 8.78 -17.41
CA ILE A 8 -12.91 8.23 -17.51
C ILE A 8 -12.92 7.09 -18.54
N THR A 9 -12.22 7.30 -19.67
CA THR A 9 -12.06 6.29 -20.73
C THR A 9 -10.76 5.53 -20.57
N GLY A 10 -10.66 4.33 -21.15
CA GLY A 10 -9.41 3.57 -21.16
C GLY A 10 -8.23 4.35 -21.76
N SER A 11 -8.46 5.17 -22.81
CA SER A 11 -7.41 5.99 -23.42
C SER A 11 -6.98 7.16 -22.52
N SER A 12 -7.90 7.82 -21.83
CA SER A 12 -7.56 8.91 -20.91
C SER A 12 -6.78 8.37 -19.71
N LEU A 13 -7.21 7.23 -19.16
CA LEU A 13 -6.52 6.62 -18.03
C LEU A 13 -5.13 6.08 -18.40
N ALA A 14 -4.97 5.51 -19.60
CA ALA A 14 -3.66 5.08 -20.11
C ALA A 14 -2.72 6.27 -20.31
N GLY A 15 -3.20 7.38 -20.87
CA GLY A 15 -2.40 8.62 -21.03
C GLY A 15 -1.97 9.19 -19.67
N SER A 16 -2.88 9.26 -18.71
CA SER A 16 -2.57 9.69 -17.35
C SER A 16 -1.56 8.78 -16.68
N ALA A 17 -1.69 7.45 -16.85
CA ALA A 17 -0.74 6.48 -16.29
C ALA A 17 0.67 6.71 -16.83
N ILE A 18 0.84 6.93 -18.13
CA ILE A 18 2.16 7.23 -18.72
C ILE A 18 2.75 8.51 -18.09
N LEU A 19 1.97 9.57 -18.01
CA LEU A 19 2.45 10.85 -17.46
C LEU A 19 2.81 10.74 -15.98
N LEU A 20 1.95 10.12 -15.15
CA LEU A 20 2.22 9.97 -13.73
C LEU A 20 3.41 9.04 -13.45
N GLU A 21 3.59 7.97 -14.24
CA GLU A 21 4.77 7.11 -14.13
C GLU A 21 6.08 7.83 -14.49
N ILE A 22 6.08 8.65 -15.55
CA ILE A 22 7.24 9.49 -15.88
C ILE A 22 7.54 10.45 -14.72
N GLY A 23 6.50 11.08 -14.17
CA GLY A 23 6.66 12.00 -13.04
C GLY A 23 7.15 11.34 -11.76
N ALA A 24 6.79 10.08 -11.53
CA ALA A 24 7.34 9.31 -10.42
C ALA A 24 8.82 8.99 -10.59
N GLU A 25 9.25 8.64 -11.81
CA GLU A 25 10.69 8.45 -12.11
C GLU A 25 11.48 9.75 -11.97
N TYR A 26 10.87 10.90 -12.23
CA TYR A 26 11.48 12.22 -12.02
C TYR A 26 11.43 12.68 -10.55
N GLY A 27 10.58 12.09 -9.70
CA GLY A 27 10.31 12.57 -8.34
C GLY A 27 9.35 13.77 -8.28
N VAL A 28 8.75 14.15 -9.40
CA VAL A 28 7.85 15.32 -9.50
C VAL A 28 6.50 15.05 -8.84
N ILE A 29 6.03 13.80 -8.83
CA ILE A 29 4.74 13.47 -8.22
C ILE A 29 4.76 13.73 -6.72
N GLU A 30 5.77 13.24 -6.02
CA GLU A 30 5.96 13.47 -4.59
C GLU A 30 6.20 14.96 -4.27
N PHE A 31 6.83 15.69 -5.18
CA PHE A 31 7.04 17.13 -5.03
C PHE A 31 5.72 17.90 -5.17
N LEU A 32 4.88 17.56 -6.16
CA LEU A 32 3.54 18.13 -6.34
C LEU A 32 2.61 17.84 -5.15
N GLN A 33 2.69 16.65 -4.57
CA GLN A 33 1.90 16.29 -3.39
C GLN A 33 2.26 17.09 -2.12
N LYS A 34 3.52 17.54 -2.02
CA LYS A 34 4.03 18.26 -0.84
C LYS A 34 3.98 19.79 -1.01
N SER A 35 3.90 20.28 -2.23
CA SER A 35 4.07 21.71 -2.55
C SER A 35 2.78 22.29 -3.08
N PRO A 36 2.18 23.29 -2.41
CA PRO A 36 0.92 23.90 -2.85
C PRO A 36 1.04 24.69 -4.16
N VAL A 37 2.26 25.15 -4.48
CA VAL A 37 2.58 25.86 -5.72
C VAL A 37 3.94 25.42 -6.21
N VAL A 38 4.04 25.16 -7.51
CA VAL A 38 5.23 24.62 -8.17
C VAL A 38 5.55 25.45 -9.40
N ASP A 39 6.81 25.81 -9.59
CA ASP A 39 7.38 26.29 -10.86
C ASP A 39 8.46 25.32 -11.37
N ALA A 40 8.80 25.44 -12.66
CA ALA A 40 9.73 24.52 -13.30
C ALA A 40 11.14 24.54 -12.66
N ALA A 41 11.65 25.73 -12.32
CA ALA A 41 12.98 25.88 -11.75
C ALA A 41 13.08 25.25 -10.35
N THR A 42 12.06 25.43 -9.52
CA THR A 42 12.00 24.87 -8.16
C THR A 42 11.87 23.35 -8.20
N ALA A 43 10.99 22.81 -9.07
CA ALA A 43 10.82 21.38 -9.25
C ALA A 43 12.10 20.74 -9.82
N ALA A 44 12.74 21.37 -10.79
CA ALA A 44 14.00 20.90 -11.40
C ALA A 44 15.12 20.74 -10.35
N ARG A 45 15.28 21.74 -9.48
CA ARG A 45 16.27 21.71 -8.38
C ARG A 45 15.94 20.60 -7.37
N ALA A 46 14.67 20.49 -6.98
CA ALA A 46 14.23 19.48 -6.00
C ALA A 46 14.42 18.04 -6.51
N CYS A 47 14.16 17.83 -7.80
CA CYS A 47 14.20 16.51 -8.44
C CYS A 47 15.57 16.17 -9.07
N GLY A 48 16.48 17.14 -9.19
CA GLY A 48 17.79 16.93 -9.85
C GLY A 48 17.68 16.71 -11.36
N ILE A 49 16.61 17.24 -12.00
CA ILE A 49 16.32 17.08 -13.44
C ILE A 49 16.50 18.43 -14.14
N ASN A 50 16.88 18.41 -15.42
CA ASN A 50 17.04 19.64 -16.21
C ASN A 50 15.72 20.44 -16.25
N GLU A 51 15.80 21.77 -16.06
CA GLU A 51 14.65 22.67 -16.00
C GLU A 51 13.82 22.63 -17.27
N SER A 52 14.43 22.57 -18.46
CA SER A 52 13.69 22.49 -19.71
C SER A 52 12.86 21.21 -19.85
N VAL A 53 13.35 20.10 -19.29
CA VAL A 53 12.62 18.82 -19.24
C VAL A 53 11.44 18.92 -18.29
N ILE A 54 11.65 19.48 -17.10
CA ILE A 54 10.56 19.68 -16.12
C ILE A 54 9.52 20.66 -16.66
N SER A 55 9.94 21.75 -17.31
CA SER A 55 9.01 22.71 -17.91
C SER A 55 8.11 22.04 -18.95
N ALA A 56 8.68 21.27 -19.88
CA ALA A 56 7.92 20.53 -20.90
C ALA A 56 7.01 19.46 -20.25
N TYR A 57 7.44 18.84 -19.18
CA TYR A 57 6.65 17.85 -18.44
C TYR A 57 5.46 18.48 -17.71
N LEU A 58 5.66 19.62 -17.00
CA LEU A 58 4.57 20.36 -16.34
C LEU A 58 3.55 20.88 -17.36
N ASP A 59 4.00 21.36 -18.52
CA ASP A 59 3.11 21.73 -19.63
C ASP A 59 2.27 20.53 -20.10
N SER A 60 2.88 19.35 -20.22
CA SER A 60 2.15 18.13 -20.59
C SER A 60 1.12 17.72 -19.53
N LEU A 61 1.46 17.79 -18.24
CA LEU A 61 0.51 17.53 -17.15
C LEU A 61 -0.65 18.55 -17.16
N SER A 62 -0.35 19.82 -17.41
CA SER A 62 -1.38 20.87 -17.49
C SER A 62 -2.33 20.64 -18.68
N LYS A 63 -1.81 20.33 -19.87
CA LYS A 63 -2.61 20.00 -21.05
C LYS A 63 -3.47 18.75 -20.87
N ALA A 64 -3.00 17.81 -20.04
CA ALA A 64 -3.76 16.63 -19.66
C ALA A 64 -4.80 16.90 -18.57
N GLY A 65 -4.85 18.11 -17.99
CA GLY A 65 -5.74 18.46 -16.88
C GLY A 65 -5.37 17.81 -15.54
N ILE A 66 -4.15 17.27 -15.41
CA ILE A 66 -3.65 16.63 -14.18
C ILE A 66 -3.24 17.69 -13.16
N ILE A 67 -2.67 18.80 -13.63
CA ILE A 67 -2.33 19.97 -12.82
C ILE A 67 -3.02 21.22 -13.39
N GLU A 68 -3.20 22.21 -12.52
CA GLU A 68 -3.82 23.49 -12.88
C GLU A 68 -2.76 24.59 -12.99
N VAL A 69 -2.88 25.46 -14.00
CA VAL A 69 -2.08 26.68 -14.12
C VAL A 69 -2.63 27.73 -13.17
N LEU A 70 -1.79 28.23 -12.26
CA LEU A 70 -2.14 29.35 -11.37
C LEU A 70 -1.74 30.69 -11.98
N SER A 71 -0.62 30.72 -12.71
CA SER A 71 -0.15 31.92 -13.40
C SER A 71 0.59 31.52 -14.68
N GLU A 72 0.24 32.17 -15.78
CA GLU A 72 0.96 32.07 -17.07
C GLU A 72 2.14 33.06 -17.17
N LYS A 73 2.29 33.97 -16.17
CA LYS A 73 3.43 34.92 -16.15
C LYS A 73 4.71 34.13 -15.81
N GLU A 74 5.78 34.47 -16.50
CA GLU A 74 7.08 33.86 -16.27
C GLU A 74 7.69 34.24 -14.90
N PRO A 75 8.06 33.29 -14.08
CA PRO A 75 7.91 31.83 -14.29
C PRO A 75 6.44 31.39 -14.11
N ALA A 76 5.97 30.53 -15.01
CA ALA A 76 4.65 29.92 -14.88
C ALA A 76 4.56 29.08 -13.61
N THR A 77 3.40 29.15 -12.93
CA THR A 77 3.20 28.40 -11.68
C THR A 77 1.99 27.48 -11.77
N TYR A 78 2.12 26.32 -11.10
CA TYR A 78 1.17 25.23 -11.17
C TYR A 78 0.81 24.73 -9.77
N ARG A 79 -0.30 24.04 -9.67
CA ARG A 79 -0.68 23.23 -8.50
C ARG A 79 -1.26 21.89 -8.94
N ALA A 80 -1.30 20.92 -8.03
CA ALA A 80 -2.05 19.69 -8.22
C ALA A 80 -3.53 20.03 -8.53
N GLY A 81 -4.10 19.36 -9.54
CA GLY A 81 -5.51 19.51 -9.90
C GLY A 81 -6.44 18.94 -8.82
N SER A 82 -7.71 19.31 -8.84
CA SER A 82 -8.71 18.87 -7.86
C SER A 82 -8.89 17.35 -7.79
N HIS A 83 -8.61 16.64 -8.89
CA HIS A 83 -8.70 15.18 -9.00
C HIS A 83 -7.33 14.46 -8.99
N PHE A 84 -6.26 15.18 -8.62
CA PHE A 84 -4.90 14.64 -8.70
C PHE A 84 -4.70 13.36 -7.88
N ASP A 85 -5.14 13.36 -6.62
CA ASP A 85 -4.99 12.20 -5.74
C ASP A 85 -5.89 11.04 -6.14
N GLU A 86 -7.09 11.32 -6.68
CA GLU A 86 -7.98 10.31 -7.24
C GLU A 86 -7.34 9.63 -8.45
N LEU A 87 -6.77 10.43 -9.34
CA LEU A 87 -6.09 9.92 -10.53
C LEU A 87 -4.85 9.10 -10.18
N ILE A 88 -4.07 9.51 -9.16
CA ILE A 88 -2.95 8.72 -8.64
C ILE A 88 -3.44 7.37 -8.13
N ASN A 89 -4.57 7.34 -7.42
CA ASN A 89 -5.15 6.09 -6.94
C ASN A 89 -5.53 5.15 -8.10
N GLU A 90 -6.27 5.65 -9.10
CA GLU A 90 -6.66 4.87 -10.28
C GLU A 90 -5.45 4.37 -11.08
N VAL A 91 -4.47 5.24 -11.30
CA VAL A 91 -3.21 4.87 -11.96
C VAL A 91 -2.42 3.87 -11.13
N GLY A 92 -2.52 3.92 -9.81
CA GLY A 92 -1.92 2.95 -8.90
C GLY A 92 -2.31 1.51 -9.24
N TYR A 93 -3.60 1.25 -9.53
CA TYR A 93 -4.09 -0.07 -9.95
C TYR A 93 -3.49 -0.52 -11.29
N ILE A 94 -3.45 0.39 -12.26
CA ILE A 94 -2.86 0.09 -13.59
C ILE A 94 -1.37 -0.20 -13.45
N SER A 95 -0.66 0.63 -12.72
CA SER A 95 0.79 0.53 -12.54
C SER A 95 1.17 -0.72 -11.74
N TRP A 96 0.37 -1.06 -10.71
CA TRP A 96 0.55 -2.33 -10.00
C TRP A 96 0.39 -3.52 -10.96
N ALA A 97 -0.68 -3.55 -11.72
CA ALA A 97 -0.98 -4.66 -12.63
C ALA A 97 0.05 -4.76 -13.77
N LEU A 98 0.34 -3.65 -14.47
CA LEU A 98 1.07 -3.68 -15.74
C LEU A 98 2.57 -3.32 -15.62
N ARG A 99 3.02 -2.79 -14.46
CA ARG A 99 4.44 -2.51 -14.22
C ARG A 99 5.01 -3.36 -13.09
N ALA A 100 4.41 -3.34 -11.91
CA ALA A 100 4.93 -4.14 -10.80
C ALA A 100 4.78 -5.65 -11.07
N CYS A 101 3.70 -6.07 -11.71
CA CYS A 101 3.46 -7.46 -12.12
C CYS A 101 3.91 -7.79 -13.55
N ALA A 102 4.52 -6.85 -14.29
CA ALA A 102 5.00 -7.08 -15.65
C ALA A 102 5.90 -8.32 -15.79
N PRO A 103 6.86 -8.60 -14.91
CA PRO A 103 7.67 -9.82 -15.01
C PRO A 103 6.85 -11.10 -15.03
N LEU A 104 5.75 -11.15 -14.27
CA LEU A 104 4.84 -12.29 -14.24
C LEU A 104 4.05 -12.40 -15.55
N ILE A 105 3.41 -11.31 -15.95
CA ILE A 105 2.49 -11.25 -17.09
C ILE A 105 3.24 -11.52 -18.41
N ASN A 106 4.40 -10.89 -18.59
CA ASN A 106 5.18 -11.00 -19.82
C ASN A 106 5.82 -12.40 -20.02
N ASN A 107 5.96 -13.16 -18.93
CA ASN A 107 6.54 -14.51 -18.95
C ASN A 107 5.53 -15.59 -18.52
N ALA A 108 4.23 -15.31 -18.74
CA ALA A 108 3.16 -16.20 -18.28
C ALA A 108 3.27 -17.64 -18.82
N LYS A 109 3.86 -17.81 -20.00
CA LYS A 109 4.10 -19.13 -20.59
C LYS A 109 5.13 -19.92 -19.77
N GLU A 110 6.26 -19.31 -19.40
CA GLU A 110 7.31 -19.92 -18.60
C GLU A 110 6.78 -20.30 -17.20
N PHE A 111 5.95 -19.44 -16.59
CA PHE A 111 5.26 -19.77 -15.35
C PHE A 111 4.33 -20.99 -15.46
N SER A 112 3.69 -21.19 -16.62
CA SER A 112 2.85 -22.37 -16.86
C SER A 112 3.65 -23.66 -17.07
N GLU A 113 4.90 -23.56 -17.53
CA GLU A 113 5.79 -24.70 -17.76
C GLU A 113 6.54 -25.11 -16.50
N ASN A 114 7.11 -24.14 -15.76
CA ASN A 114 7.82 -24.37 -14.49
C ASN A 114 7.71 -23.14 -13.58
N ASN A 115 6.71 -23.12 -12.69
CA ASN A 115 6.42 -21.99 -11.83
C ASN A 115 7.57 -21.65 -10.87
N GLU A 116 8.20 -22.65 -10.23
CA GLU A 116 9.28 -22.42 -9.26
C GLU A 116 10.49 -21.77 -9.91
N GLU A 117 10.93 -22.25 -11.07
CA GLU A 117 12.03 -21.67 -11.81
C GLU A 117 11.68 -20.26 -12.30
N ALA A 118 10.45 -20.05 -12.81
CA ALA A 118 10.01 -18.77 -13.30
C ALA A 118 9.94 -17.71 -12.20
N GLN A 119 9.53 -18.04 -10.97
CA GLN A 119 9.55 -17.13 -9.81
C GLN A 119 10.96 -16.64 -9.49
N LEU A 120 11.96 -17.51 -9.57
CA LEU A 120 13.37 -17.13 -9.34
C LEU A 120 13.91 -16.24 -10.46
N LYS A 121 13.50 -16.50 -11.71
CA LYS A 121 13.99 -15.80 -12.91
C LYS A 121 13.31 -14.45 -13.13
N TYR A 122 12.04 -14.34 -12.79
CA TYR A 122 11.19 -13.18 -13.09
C TYR A 122 10.54 -12.58 -11.83
N PRO A 123 11.33 -12.18 -10.82
CA PRO A 123 10.78 -11.59 -9.61
C PRO A 123 10.13 -10.23 -9.88
N ARG A 124 9.11 -9.89 -9.12
CA ARG A 124 8.53 -8.54 -9.14
C ARG A 124 9.52 -7.52 -8.56
N SER A 125 9.45 -6.29 -9.03
CA SER A 125 10.20 -5.18 -8.43
C SER A 125 9.54 -4.75 -7.11
N GLY A 126 10.20 -5.00 -5.98
CA GLY A 126 9.71 -4.58 -4.66
C GLY A 126 9.50 -3.07 -4.55
N GLY A 127 10.34 -2.27 -5.18
CA GLY A 127 10.18 -0.81 -5.21
C GLY A 127 8.93 -0.36 -5.97
N LEU A 128 8.60 -1.00 -7.11
CA LEU A 128 7.36 -0.74 -7.84
C LEU A 128 6.13 -1.20 -7.04
N VAL A 129 6.19 -2.36 -6.40
CA VAL A 129 5.10 -2.84 -5.54
C VAL A 129 4.85 -1.84 -4.41
N ALA A 130 5.89 -1.40 -3.70
CA ALA A 130 5.75 -0.44 -2.59
C ALA A 130 5.16 0.91 -3.06
N ARG A 131 5.64 1.46 -4.18
CA ARG A 131 5.13 2.72 -4.75
C ARG A 131 3.65 2.62 -5.13
N THR A 132 3.29 1.59 -5.88
CA THR A 132 1.92 1.41 -6.37
C THR A 132 0.96 1.08 -5.24
N SER A 133 1.38 0.29 -4.23
CA SER A 133 0.61 0.06 -3.02
C SER A 133 0.37 1.35 -2.25
N LYS A 134 1.36 2.26 -2.17
CA LYS A 134 1.16 3.58 -1.57
C LYS A 134 0.11 4.39 -2.36
N TRP A 135 0.19 4.44 -3.69
CA TRP A 135 -0.75 5.18 -4.53
C TRP A 135 -2.20 4.68 -4.36
N MET A 136 -2.38 3.36 -4.35
CA MET A 136 -3.70 2.77 -4.08
C MET A 136 -4.13 2.98 -2.62
N GLY A 137 -3.19 2.79 -1.68
CA GLY A 137 -3.48 2.76 -0.26
C GLY A 137 -4.04 4.06 0.29
N GLU A 138 -3.54 5.20 -0.16
CA GLU A 138 -3.90 6.50 0.40
C GLU A 138 -5.41 6.81 0.32
N ARG A 139 -6.11 6.27 -0.67
CA ARG A 139 -7.57 6.42 -0.81
C ARG A 139 -8.35 5.15 -0.59
N SER A 140 -7.80 3.99 -0.95
CA SER A 140 -8.59 2.77 -1.04
C SER A 140 -8.54 1.88 0.19
N PHE A 141 -7.40 1.72 0.86
CA PHE A 141 -7.30 0.77 1.97
C PHE A 141 -6.63 1.28 3.24
N TYR A 142 -6.05 2.49 3.27
CA TYR A 142 -5.59 3.11 4.52
C TYR A 142 -6.70 3.81 5.31
N PRO A 143 -7.66 4.53 4.70
CA PRO A 143 -8.58 5.39 5.47
C PRO A 143 -9.43 4.63 6.50
N GLN A 144 -9.95 3.46 6.17
CA GLN A 144 -10.79 2.70 7.09
C GLN A 144 -10.03 2.15 8.30
N PRO A 145 -8.90 1.40 8.15
CA PRO A 145 -8.12 0.96 9.31
C PRO A 145 -7.55 2.15 10.11
N GLU A 146 -7.12 3.24 9.46
CA GLU A 146 -6.68 4.45 10.15
C GLU A 146 -7.78 5.02 11.04
N ASN A 147 -9.01 5.16 10.51
CA ASN A 147 -10.14 5.69 11.28
C ASN A 147 -10.50 4.75 12.44
N ALA A 148 -10.50 3.44 12.21
CA ALA A 148 -10.76 2.45 13.26
C ALA A 148 -9.71 2.55 14.39
N ILE A 149 -8.43 2.65 14.03
CA ILE A 149 -7.33 2.79 15.00
C ILE A 149 -7.41 4.11 15.76
N VAL A 150 -7.67 5.22 15.07
CA VAL A 150 -7.83 6.54 15.72
C VAL A 150 -8.98 6.52 16.73
N ALA A 151 -10.10 5.89 16.39
CA ALA A 151 -11.24 5.76 17.29
C ALA A 151 -10.93 4.95 18.55
N LEU A 152 -10.00 3.99 18.48
CA LEU A 152 -9.55 3.19 19.63
C LEU A 152 -8.53 3.93 20.51
N GLY A 153 -7.85 4.95 20.00
CA GLY A 153 -6.90 5.79 20.74
C GLY A 153 -5.73 5.01 21.39
N PRO A 154 -5.01 4.15 20.62
CA PRO A 154 -3.98 3.29 21.18
C PRO A 154 -2.76 4.08 21.67
N LYS A 155 -2.06 3.55 22.67
CA LYS A 155 -0.75 4.03 23.10
C LYS A 155 0.39 3.35 22.35
N LYS A 156 0.24 2.06 22.02
CA LYS A 156 1.22 1.27 21.28
C LYS A 156 0.58 0.59 20.08
N ILE A 157 1.16 0.83 18.89
CA ILE A 157 0.76 0.21 17.63
C ILE A 157 1.93 -0.62 17.11
N VAL A 158 1.68 -1.88 16.79
CA VAL A 158 2.66 -2.75 16.10
C VAL A 158 2.16 -3.03 14.70
N ASP A 159 3.03 -2.85 13.70
CA ASP A 159 2.72 -3.05 12.28
C ASP A 159 3.57 -4.19 11.72
N LEU A 160 2.91 -5.28 11.34
CA LEU A 160 3.51 -6.48 10.77
C LEU A 160 3.59 -6.32 9.24
N GLY A 161 4.80 -6.43 8.68
CA GLY A 161 5.05 -6.09 7.29
C GLY A 161 5.02 -4.58 7.06
N SER A 162 5.68 -3.83 7.94
CA SER A 162 5.59 -2.36 8.00
C SER A 162 6.18 -1.64 6.77
N GLY A 163 6.90 -2.35 5.90
CA GLY A 163 7.53 -1.76 4.73
C GLY A 163 8.40 -0.56 5.09
N SER A 164 8.25 0.54 4.37
CA SER A 164 8.95 1.82 4.62
C SER A 164 8.39 2.65 5.77
N GLY A 165 7.53 2.09 6.62
CA GLY A 165 6.99 2.73 7.82
C GLY A 165 5.91 3.78 7.59
N GLY A 166 5.45 3.95 6.36
CA GLY A 166 4.51 5.00 5.98
C GLY A 166 3.20 4.97 6.78
N PHE A 167 2.64 3.77 7.00
CA PHE A 167 1.42 3.61 7.78
C PHE A 167 1.60 4.05 9.24
N LEU A 168 2.66 3.59 9.92
CA LEU A 168 2.94 3.99 11.31
C LEU A 168 3.18 5.49 11.44
N ILE A 169 3.93 6.10 10.53
CA ILE A 169 4.16 7.56 10.52
C ILE A 169 2.83 8.31 10.40
N ARG A 170 1.92 7.86 9.55
CA ARG A 170 0.57 8.44 9.39
C ARG A 170 -0.24 8.30 10.69
N MET A 171 -0.21 7.13 11.31
CA MET A 171 -0.92 6.87 12.56
C MET A 171 -0.41 7.76 13.70
N LEU A 172 0.90 7.85 13.90
CA LEU A 172 1.48 8.65 14.97
C LEU A 172 1.29 10.18 14.79
N ARG A 173 1.09 10.63 13.54
CA ARG A 173 0.64 12.01 13.27
C ARG A 173 -0.80 12.26 13.74
N LYS A 174 -1.68 11.27 13.53
CA LYS A 174 -3.10 11.35 13.91
C LYS A 174 -3.34 11.12 15.41
N ILE A 175 -2.44 10.38 16.07
CA ILE A 175 -2.56 10.02 17.49
C ILE A 175 -1.30 10.51 18.24
N PRO A 176 -1.27 11.79 18.65
CA PRO A 176 -0.16 12.33 19.43
C PRO A 176 0.05 11.54 20.74
N GLY A 177 1.31 11.21 21.06
CA GLY A 177 1.66 10.46 22.28
C GLY A 177 1.68 8.94 22.11
N SER A 178 1.23 8.39 20.99
CA SER A 178 1.43 6.97 20.67
C SER A 178 2.86 6.67 20.28
N ILE A 179 3.26 5.41 20.50
CA ILE A 179 4.51 4.81 20.00
C ILE A 179 4.19 3.72 18.99
N GLY A 180 5.13 3.44 18.09
CA GLY A 180 4.97 2.43 17.05
C GLY A 180 6.17 1.50 16.95
N VAL A 181 5.91 0.24 16.64
CA VAL A 181 6.93 -0.75 16.29
C VAL A 181 6.57 -1.34 14.93
N GLY A 182 7.46 -1.21 13.95
CA GLY A 182 7.33 -1.84 12.65
C GLY A 182 8.24 -3.06 12.54
N ILE A 183 7.72 -4.15 12.00
CA ILE A 183 8.48 -5.38 11.73
C ILE A 183 8.40 -5.65 10.24
N ASP A 184 9.55 -5.80 9.57
CA ASP A 184 9.60 -6.12 8.15
C ASP A 184 10.79 -7.04 7.84
N LEU A 185 10.59 -7.97 6.92
CA LEU A 185 11.62 -8.91 6.47
C LEU A 185 12.75 -8.20 5.70
N SER A 186 12.43 -7.10 5.01
CA SER A 186 13.34 -6.39 4.12
C SER A 186 14.20 -5.39 4.88
N ALA A 187 15.51 -5.63 4.98
CA ALA A 187 16.46 -4.70 5.56
C ALA A 187 16.42 -3.32 4.87
N SER A 188 16.30 -3.30 3.53
CA SER A 188 16.22 -2.05 2.78
C SER A 188 14.93 -1.25 3.06
N ALA A 189 13.80 -1.93 3.27
CA ALA A 189 12.56 -1.30 3.67
C ALA A 189 12.68 -0.73 5.10
N THR A 190 13.24 -1.49 6.03
CA THR A 190 13.49 -1.04 7.41
C THR A 190 14.41 0.18 7.46
N GLU A 191 15.49 0.20 6.68
CA GLU A 191 16.37 1.37 6.58
C GLU A 191 15.63 2.61 6.02
N GLN A 192 14.75 2.42 5.03
CA GLN A 192 13.91 3.51 4.52
C GLN A 192 12.93 3.99 5.60
N ALA A 193 12.33 3.07 6.36
CA ALA A 193 11.42 3.40 7.45
C ALA A 193 12.10 4.23 8.55
N VAL A 194 13.33 3.86 8.94
CA VAL A 194 14.13 4.63 9.92
C VAL A 194 14.42 6.04 9.40
N ARG A 195 14.81 6.19 8.13
CA ARG A 195 15.01 7.51 7.52
C ARG A 195 13.72 8.32 7.48
N ALA A 196 12.62 7.73 7.04
CA ALA A 196 11.33 8.40 6.97
C ALA A 196 10.82 8.85 8.35
N ALA A 197 11.04 8.03 9.41
CA ALA A 197 10.72 8.40 10.79
C ALA A 197 11.57 9.59 11.28
N SER A 198 12.86 9.62 10.94
CA SER A 198 13.74 10.74 11.26
C SER A 198 13.32 12.03 10.55
N GLU A 199 13.01 11.96 9.27
CA GLU A 199 12.51 13.11 8.48
C GLU A 199 11.15 13.62 9.02
N ALA A 200 10.33 12.71 9.56
CA ALA A 200 9.06 13.05 10.20
C ALA A 200 9.20 13.58 11.64
N GLY A 201 10.41 13.59 12.22
CA GLY A 201 10.66 13.97 13.62
C GLY A 201 10.07 12.98 14.63
N MET A 202 10.07 11.68 14.31
CA MET A 202 9.42 10.63 15.12
C MET A 202 10.38 9.52 15.57
N SER A 203 11.69 9.72 15.46
CA SER A 203 12.70 8.70 15.83
C SER A 203 12.63 8.26 17.29
N ASP A 204 12.12 9.08 18.16
CA ASP A 204 11.91 8.80 19.60
C ASP A 204 10.66 7.95 19.88
N ARG A 205 9.74 7.84 18.92
CA ARG A 205 8.45 7.16 19.07
C ARG A 205 8.25 5.97 18.13
N LEU A 206 9.12 5.82 17.13
CA LEU A 206 9.07 4.74 16.14
C LEU A 206 10.32 3.89 16.20
N GLN A 207 10.11 2.59 16.36
CA GLN A 207 11.14 1.57 16.25
C GLN A 207 10.85 0.68 15.04
N PHE A 208 11.88 0.31 14.28
CA PHE A 208 11.77 -0.65 13.19
C PHE A 208 12.74 -1.80 13.39
N VAL A 209 12.23 -3.01 13.18
CA VAL A 209 12.97 -4.27 13.37
C VAL A 209 13.00 -5.03 12.06
N THR A 210 14.19 -5.39 11.58
CA THR A 210 14.34 -6.28 10.43
C THR A 210 14.22 -7.72 10.89
N ALA A 211 13.06 -8.31 10.67
CA ALA A 211 12.79 -9.71 11.01
C ALA A 211 11.58 -10.22 10.21
N PRO A 212 11.51 -11.52 9.92
CA PRO A 212 10.27 -12.14 9.46
C PRO A 212 9.23 -12.12 10.59
N ILE A 213 7.95 -11.92 10.26
CA ILE A 213 6.87 -11.87 11.26
C ILE A 213 6.69 -13.19 12.02
N GLN A 214 7.19 -14.29 11.47
CA GLN A 214 7.19 -15.61 12.06
C GLN A 214 7.97 -15.70 13.39
N VAL A 215 8.95 -14.81 13.61
CA VAL A 215 9.69 -14.76 14.89
C VAL A 215 8.77 -14.56 16.10
N LEU A 216 7.60 -13.93 15.89
CA LEU A 216 6.62 -13.69 16.95
C LEU A 216 5.96 -14.95 17.49
N VAL A 217 6.10 -16.09 16.80
CA VAL A 217 5.61 -17.39 17.27
C VAL A 217 6.45 -17.88 18.46
N GLU A 218 7.78 -17.63 18.43
CA GLU A 218 8.72 -18.03 19.48
C GLU A 218 8.94 -16.90 20.49
N ASP A 219 9.03 -15.66 20.04
CA ASP A 219 9.25 -14.48 20.88
C ASP A 219 8.26 -13.37 20.55
N ALA A 220 7.20 -13.31 21.32
CA ALA A 220 6.16 -12.28 21.20
C ALA A 220 6.49 -10.96 21.91
N SER A 221 7.73 -10.72 22.34
CA SER A 221 8.13 -9.52 23.11
C SER A 221 7.83 -8.22 22.36
N LEU A 222 7.94 -8.20 21.04
CA LEU A 222 7.67 -7.03 20.20
C LEU A 222 6.19 -6.63 20.17
N ILE A 223 5.28 -7.59 20.30
CA ILE A 223 3.82 -7.36 20.34
C ILE A 223 3.27 -7.31 21.75
N SER A 224 4.12 -7.57 22.76
CA SER A 224 3.74 -7.45 24.16
C SER A 224 3.25 -6.03 24.45
N ASP A 225 2.16 -5.92 25.18
CA ASP A 225 1.51 -4.64 25.54
C ASP A 225 1.04 -3.79 24.35
N ALA A 226 0.95 -4.36 23.14
CA ALA A 226 0.36 -3.67 22.02
C ALA A 226 -1.14 -3.46 22.23
N ASP A 227 -1.60 -2.22 22.07
CA ASP A 227 -3.05 -1.93 22.03
C ASP A 227 -3.62 -2.32 20.66
N ILE A 228 -2.82 -2.12 19.60
CA ILE A 228 -3.16 -2.51 18.22
C ILE A 228 -1.99 -3.29 17.61
N ILE A 229 -2.33 -4.43 17.02
CA ILE A 229 -1.47 -5.14 16.07
C ILE A 229 -2.13 -4.99 14.70
N HIS A 230 -1.41 -4.40 13.76
CA HIS A 230 -1.87 -4.22 12.37
C HIS A 230 -1.07 -5.12 11.44
N ALA A 231 -1.71 -5.61 10.38
CA ALA A 231 -1.06 -6.37 9.30
C ALA A 231 -1.75 -6.04 7.99
N GLY A 232 -1.05 -5.36 7.09
CA GLY A 232 -1.59 -4.96 5.78
C GLY A 232 -0.98 -5.75 4.63
N PHE A 233 -1.76 -6.62 3.97
CA PHE A 233 -1.35 -7.40 2.79
C PHE A 233 -0.07 -8.22 2.99
N VAL A 234 0.11 -8.80 4.17
CA VAL A 234 1.31 -9.59 4.53
C VAL A 234 0.96 -11.00 5.01
N MET A 235 -0.21 -11.20 5.62
CA MET A 235 -0.55 -12.50 6.20
C MET A 235 -0.73 -13.61 5.14
N HIS A 236 -1.27 -13.27 3.97
CA HIS A 236 -1.41 -14.22 2.87
C HIS A 236 -0.07 -14.68 2.28
N ASP A 237 1.03 -13.98 2.54
CA ASP A 237 2.35 -14.40 2.11
C ASP A 237 2.81 -15.70 2.78
N LEU A 238 2.24 -16.05 3.94
CA LEU A 238 2.47 -17.31 4.63
C LEU A 238 1.69 -18.50 4.01
N LEU A 239 0.75 -18.24 3.10
CA LEU A 239 -0.16 -19.25 2.60
C LEU A 239 0.18 -19.69 1.16
N PRO A 240 0.04 -20.99 0.85
CA PRO A 240 -0.35 -22.09 1.74
C PRO A 240 0.84 -22.73 2.49
N ALA A 241 2.09 -22.36 2.16
CA ALA A 241 3.29 -23.10 2.59
C ALA A 241 3.51 -23.10 4.11
N GLU A 242 3.10 -22.03 4.80
CA GLU A 242 3.32 -21.81 6.23
C GLU A 242 1.99 -21.62 6.98
N GLU A 243 0.94 -22.36 6.60
CA GLU A 243 -0.38 -22.20 7.21
C GLU A 243 -0.38 -22.48 8.72
N GLU A 244 0.37 -23.46 9.19
CA GLU A 244 0.52 -23.74 10.63
C GLU A 244 1.21 -22.58 11.38
N THR A 245 2.19 -21.94 10.73
CA THR A 245 2.87 -20.75 11.25
C THR A 245 1.91 -19.57 11.34
N LEU A 246 1.07 -19.37 10.34
CA LEU A 246 0.02 -18.34 10.39
C LEU A 246 -0.92 -18.59 11.56
N ASP A 247 -1.39 -19.83 11.77
CA ASP A 247 -2.27 -20.18 12.89
C ASP A 247 -1.57 -19.95 14.25
N ALA A 248 -0.29 -20.26 14.36
CA ALA A 248 0.50 -20.01 15.55
C ALA A 248 0.69 -18.48 15.79
N LEU A 249 0.96 -17.72 14.74
CA LEU A 249 1.09 -16.27 14.81
C LEU A 249 -0.21 -15.59 15.26
N LEU A 250 -1.37 -16.01 14.73
CA LEU A 250 -2.67 -15.51 15.16
C LEU A 250 -2.93 -15.82 16.64
N ARG A 251 -2.56 -17.02 17.11
CA ARG A 251 -2.63 -17.36 18.55
C ARG A 251 -1.71 -16.47 19.40
N ALA A 252 -0.48 -16.23 18.94
CA ALA A 252 0.43 -15.31 19.64
C ALA A 252 -0.12 -13.90 19.70
N CYS A 253 -0.65 -13.37 18.61
CA CYS A 253 -1.31 -12.07 18.58
C CYS A 253 -2.48 -12.03 19.60
N CYS A 254 -3.33 -13.05 19.62
CA CYS A 254 -4.43 -13.13 20.56
C CYS A 254 -3.94 -13.22 22.02
N ALA A 255 -2.92 -14.03 22.30
CA ALA A 255 -2.40 -14.21 23.67
C ALA A 255 -1.83 -12.91 24.25
N HIS A 256 -1.07 -12.16 23.46
CA HIS A 256 -0.29 -11.01 23.89
C HIS A 256 -1.01 -9.66 23.77
N ALA A 257 -1.98 -9.53 22.86
CA ALA A 257 -2.85 -8.36 22.79
C ALA A 257 -3.95 -8.41 23.86
N ILE A 258 -3.58 -8.32 25.16
CA ILE A 258 -4.48 -8.57 26.29
C ILE A 258 -5.70 -7.61 26.32
N LYS A 259 -5.52 -6.40 25.83
CA LYS A 259 -6.59 -5.40 25.64
C LYS A 259 -6.63 -4.88 24.22
N GLY A 260 -5.83 -5.48 23.35
CA GLY A 260 -5.58 -4.99 22.02
C GLY A 260 -6.49 -5.62 20.99
N THR A 261 -6.52 -4.98 19.86
CA THR A 261 -7.22 -5.43 18.67
C THR A 261 -6.21 -5.81 17.60
N LEU A 262 -6.39 -6.97 17.00
CA LEU A 262 -5.71 -7.33 15.75
C LEU A 262 -6.53 -6.78 14.59
N ILE A 263 -5.89 -6.02 13.73
CA ILE A 263 -6.49 -5.48 12.50
C ILE A 263 -5.71 -6.04 11.31
N ILE A 264 -6.36 -6.88 10.54
CA ILE A 264 -5.80 -7.42 9.30
C ILE A 264 -6.48 -6.70 8.13
N VAL A 265 -5.68 -6.19 7.21
CA VAL A 265 -6.11 -5.71 5.90
C VAL A 265 -5.59 -6.69 4.87
N ASP A 266 -6.48 -7.36 4.15
CA ASP A 266 -6.09 -8.35 3.15
C ASP A 266 -7.12 -8.47 2.03
N ALA A 267 -6.75 -9.16 0.94
CA ALA A 267 -7.63 -9.41 -0.19
C ALA A 267 -8.31 -10.79 -0.05
N ILE A 268 -9.55 -10.87 -0.53
CA ILE A 268 -10.29 -12.13 -0.66
C ILE A 268 -10.26 -12.65 -2.10
N PRO A 269 -10.34 -13.98 -2.31
CA PRO A 269 -10.21 -14.56 -3.65
C PRO A 269 -11.42 -14.29 -4.56
N VAL A 270 -12.60 -14.07 -3.98
CA VAL A 270 -13.86 -13.88 -4.71
C VAL A 270 -14.63 -12.70 -4.17
N ALA A 271 -14.71 -11.63 -4.95
CA ALA A 271 -15.54 -10.48 -4.65
C ALA A 271 -16.98 -10.64 -5.18
N GLN A 272 -17.96 -10.04 -4.49
CA GLN A 272 -19.36 -10.16 -4.84
C GLN A 272 -19.83 -9.04 -5.77
N SER A 273 -19.41 -7.81 -5.54
CA SER A 273 -19.84 -6.66 -6.33
C SER A 273 -19.19 -6.60 -7.71
N SER A 274 -19.93 -6.10 -8.68
CA SER A 274 -19.48 -6.05 -10.07
C SER A 274 -18.22 -5.20 -10.30
N TRP A 275 -18.04 -4.15 -9.50
CA TRP A 275 -16.89 -3.26 -9.62
C TRP A 275 -15.59 -3.88 -9.06
N GLU A 276 -15.70 -4.75 -8.05
CA GLU A 276 -14.55 -5.42 -7.46
C GLU A 276 -14.03 -6.59 -8.31
N LYS A 277 -14.96 -7.33 -8.95
CA LYS A 277 -14.71 -8.63 -9.59
C LYS A 277 -13.50 -8.66 -10.52
N PRO A 278 -13.32 -7.72 -11.47
CA PRO A 278 -12.23 -7.83 -12.43
C PRO A 278 -10.84 -7.76 -11.76
N PHE A 279 -10.64 -6.80 -10.86
CA PHE A 279 -9.36 -6.64 -10.18
C PHE A 279 -9.11 -7.74 -9.15
N ALA A 280 -10.11 -8.08 -8.34
CA ALA A 280 -10.01 -9.17 -7.37
C ALA A 280 -9.68 -10.53 -8.04
N ALA A 281 -10.31 -10.83 -9.16
CA ALA A 281 -10.01 -12.03 -9.94
C ALA A 281 -8.57 -12.04 -10.47
N ALA A 282 -8.10 -10.90 -11.03
CA ALA A 282 -6.74 -10.76 -11.52
C ALA A 282 -5.73 -10.87 -10.37
N PHE A 283 -6.00 -10.20 -9.24
CA PHE A 283 -5.17 -10.25 -8.04
C PHE A 283 -5.04 -11.68 -7.51
N ASN A 284 -6.17 -12.39 -7.35
CA ASN A 284 -6.19 -13.79 -6.92
C ASN A 284 -5.44 -14.70 -7.91
N HIS A 285 -5.65 -14.50 -9.22
CA HIS A 285 -4.98 -15.29 -10.25
C HIS A 285 -3.45 -15.15 -10.18
N LEU A 286 -2.95 -13.91 -10.07
CA LEU A 286 -1.52 -13.64 -9.95
C LEU A 286 -0.93 -14.23 -8.67
N HIS A 287 -1.62 -14.09 -7.53
CA HIS A 287 -1.14 -14.65 -6.26
C HIS A 287 -1.14 -16.17 -6.28
N ASN A 288 -2.21 -16.79 -6.75
CA ASN A 288 -2.33 -18.26 -6.72
C ASN A 288 -1.42 -18.94 -7.76
N HIS A 289 -1.45 -18.48 -9.01
CA HIS A 289 -0.82 -19.21 -10.10
C HIS A 289 0.61 -18.74 -10.45
N PHE A 290 0.99 -17.52 -10.07
CA PHE A 290 2.34 -17.02 -10.36
C PHE A 290 3.20 -16.88 -9.11
N MET A 291 2.61 -16.58 -7.96
CA MET A 291 3.37 -16.34 -6.73
C MET A 291 3.24 -17.48 -5.71
N SER A 292 2.47 -18.52 -6.04
CA SER A 292 2.19 -19.66 -5.14
C SER A 292 1.64 -19.19 -3.78
N ARG A 293 0.79 -18.15 -3.79
CA ARG A 293 0.14 -17.57 -2.61
C ARG A 293 -1.35 -17.87 -2.63
N ARG A 294 -1.91 -18.22 -1.48
CA ARG A 294 -3.35 -18.48 -1.32
C ARG A 294 -4.00 -17.32 -0.57
N LEU A 295 -5.07 -16.77 -1.12
CA LEU A 295 -5.93 -15.84 -0.41
C LEU A 295 -7.02 -16.61 0.35
N LEU A 296 -7.38 -16.13 1.54
CA LEU A 296 -8.48 -16.68 2.32
C LEU A 296 -9.77 -15.92 2.05
N SER A 297 -10.89 -16.62 2.05
CA SER A 297 -12.22 -16.03 2.07
C SER A 297 -12.50 -15.36 3.43
N GLU A 298 -13.57 -14.54 3.49
CA GLU A 298 -14.02 -13.93 4.75
C GLU A 298 -14.34 -14.99 5.82
N ASP A 299 -14.99 -16.10 5.41
CA ASP A 299 -15.33 -17.20 6.30
C ASP A 299 -14.10 -17.92 6.84
N GLU A 300 -13.11 -18.22 5.97
CA GLU A 300 -11.84 -18.86 6.37
C GLU A 300 -11.05 -17.96 7.34
N TRP A 301 -10.97 -16.66 7.07
CA TRP A 301 -10.34 -15.70 7.99
C TRP A 301 -11.05 -15.66 9.34
N THR A 302 -12.38 -15.59 9.32
CA THR A 302 -13.21 -15.54 10.53
C THR A 302 -13.02 -16.81 11.37
N GLU A 303 -13.03 -17.97 10.74
CA GLU A 303 -12.80 -19.27 11.40
C GLU A 303 -11.40 -19.34 12.03
N LYS A 304 -10.35 -18.93 11.29
CA LYS A 304 -8.98 -18.90 11.82
C LYS A 304 -8.84 -17.98 13.03
N LEU A 305 -9.46 -16.83 13.00
CA LEU A 305 -9.43 -15.86 14.11
C LEU A 305 -10.15 -16.41 15.35
N TYR A 306 -11.31 -17.05 15.20
CA TYR A 306 -11.98 -17.71 16.32
C TYR A 306 -11.17 -18.89 16.88
N ARG A 307 -10.55 -19.70 16.01
CA ARG A 307 -9.63 -20.79 16.45
C ARG A 307 -8.39 -20.27 17.17
N ALA A 308 -7.93 -19.07 16.83
CA ALA A 308 -6.82 -18.42 17.52
C ALA A 308 -7.18 -17.91 18.92
N GLY A 309 -8.49 -17.87 19.27
CA GLY A 309 -8.97 -17.47 20.60
C GLY A 309 -9.58 -16.07 20.67
N PHE A 310 -9.73 -15.38 19.53
CA PHE A 310 -10.51 -14.13 19.51
C PHE A 310 -11.99 -14.43 19.69
N SER A 311 -12.72 -13.59 20.46
CA SER A 311 -14.14 -13.80 20.75
C SER A 311 -15.04 -12.88 19.93
N ASN A 312 -14.49 -11.82 19.38
CA ASN A 312 -15.23 -10.85 18.57
C ASN A 312 -14.45 -10.59 17.26
N VAL A 313 -15.07 -10.93 16.14
CA VAL A 313 -14.50 -10.73 14.80
C VAL A 313 -15.50 -9.95 13.95
N ARG A 314 -15.03 -8.86 13.36
CA ARG A 314 -15.78 -8.04 12.41
C ARG A 314 -15.03 -7.99 11.09
N VAL A 315 -15.77 -8.13 9.99
CA VAL A 315 -15.24 -8.02 8.64
C VAL A 315 -15.94 -6.87 7.94
N GLU A 316 -15.17 -5.96 7.36
CA GLU A 316 -15.68 -4.81 6.63
C GLU A 316 -15.02 -4.73 5.26
N GLY A 317 -15.81 -4.41 4.22
CA GLY A 317 -15.29 -4.14 2.88
C GLY A 317 -14.50 -2.84 2.86
N LEU A 318 -13.42 -2.81 2.08
CA LEU A 318 -12.62 -1.62 1.84
C LEU A 318 -13.00 -0.99 0.49
N ASP A 319 -12.61 0.25 0.28
CA ASP A 319 -12.68 0.92 -1.03
C ASP A 319 -11.49 0.45 -1.93
N HIS A 320 -11.18 -0.82 -1.82
CA HIS A 320 -10.18 -1.55 -2.60
C HIS A 320 -10.83 -2.83 -3.14
N PRO A 321 -10.76 -3.10 -4.45
CA PRO A 321 -11.45 -4.25 -5.02
C PRO A 321 -10.97 -5.57 -4.42
N GLY A 322 -11.88 -6.27 -3.74
CA GLY A 322 -11.59 -7.50 -2.98
C GLY A 322 -10.92 -7.26 -1.63
N GLY A 323 -10.65 -6.02 -1.25
CA GLY A 323 -10.03 -5.69 0.04
C GLY A 323 -11.00 -5.84 1.21
N ARG A 324 -10.50 -6.38 2.32
CA ARG A 324 -11.25 -6.52 3.57
C ARG A 324 -10.39 -6.07 4.76
N MET A 325 -11.06 -5.42 5.68
CA MET A 325 -10.53 -5.16 7.01
C MET A 325 -11.17 -6.13 7.98
N LEU A 326 -10.37 -6.91 8.67
CA LEU A 326 -10.80 -7.82 9.72
C LEU A 326 -10.31 -7.24 11.06
N MET A 327 -11.24 -7.01 11.97
CA MET A 327 -10.95 -6.56 13.33
C MET A 327 -11.29 -7.69 14.30
N ALA A 328 -10.28 -8.14 15.05
CA ALA A 328 -10.44 -9.23 15.99
C ALA A 328 -10.01 -8.78 17.41
N SER A 329 -10.85 -9.03 18.41
CA SER A 329 -10.59 -8.73 19.82
C SER A 329 -11.05 -9.87 20.73
N LYS A 330 -10.53 -9.88 21.98
CA LYS A 330 -10.97 -10.80 23.04
C LYS A 330 -12.33 -10.43 23.60
#